data_e2d5712c6306e956fd92ba540a7e0c96
#
_entry.id   e2d5712c6306e956fd92ba540a7e0c96
#
_cell.length_a   1.000
_cell.length_b   1.000
_cell.length_c   1.000
_cell.angle_alpha   90.00
_cell.angle_beta   90.00
_cell.angle_gamma   90.00
#
_symmetry.space_group_name_H-M   'P 1'
#
loop_
_entity.id
_entity.type
_entity.pdbx_description
1 polymer ?
#
loop_
_entity_poly.entity_id
_entity_poly.type
_entity_poly.pdbx_seq_one_letter_code
_entity_poly.pdbx_strand_id
1 'polypeptide(L)'
;MQQIADVLKQYSNVDNIHILSHGKQAEVALGNATLSRNSLAAYQPVLQSWSSALSKTAEILLYGCHVAKDVIGQQFIQQLSTMIQVNIAASHDITGAKVLGGNWELAFHCGQIRYPQIFSQSTLDHYAGIL
;
A
#
# COMPACT_ATOMS: atom_id res chain seq x y z
N MET A 1 -2.53 -6.87 10.30
CA MET A 1 -2.72 -5.48 10.77
C MET A 1 -1.99 -5.20 12.08
N GLN A 2 -2.28 -5.97 13.12
CA GLN A 2 -1.70 -5.73 14.45
C GLN A 2 -0.16 -5.84 14.47
N GLN A 3 0.42 -6.76 13.72
CA GLN A 3 1.88 -6.90 13.62
C GLN A 3 2.56 -5.65 13.08
N ILE A 4 1.95 -5.01 12.08
CA ILE A 4 2.46 -3.72 11.54
C ILE A 4 2.36 -2.65 12.62
N ALA A 5 1.24 -2.55 13.31
CA ALA A 5 1.07 -1.60 14.41
C ALA A 5 2.10 -1.81 15.53
N ASP A 6 2.37 -3.07 15.89
CA ASP A 6 3.33 -3.40 16.94
C ASP A 6 4.76 -3.03 16.55
N VAL A 7 5.14 -3.21 15.29
CA VAL A 7 6.44 -2.74 14.77
C VAL A 7 6.50 -1.22 14.79
N LEU A 8 5.45 -0.55 14.30
CA LEU A 8 5.41 0.92 14.22
C LEU A 8 5.50 1.60 15.60
N LYS A 9 4.99 0.97 16.66
CA LYS A 9 5.13 1.50 18.03
C LYS A 9 6.58 1.70 18.48
N GLN A 10 7.53 1.02 17.84
CA GLN A 10 8.95 1.11 18.16
C GLN A 10 9.64 2.26 17.44
N TYR A 11 8.95 2.95 16.55
CA TYR A 11 9.49 4.01 15.72
C TYR A 11 8.66 5.29 15.86
N SER A 12 9.29 6.40 15.50
CA SER A 12 8.65 7.70 15.39
C SER A 12 9.15 8.40 14.14
N ASN A 13 8.35 9.32 13.62
CA ASN A 13 8.71 10.14 12.46
C ASN A 13 9.08 9.32 11.22
N VAL A 14 8.36 8.21 11.01
CA VAL A 14 8.53 7.35 9.83
C VAL A 14 8.02 8.06 8.59
N ASP A 15 8.84 8.15 7.56
CA ASP A 15 8.51 8.87 6.33
C ASP A 15 7.84 8.00 5.28
N ASN A 16 8.17 6.72 5.22
CA ASN A 16 7.53 5.81 4.27
C ASN A 16 7.31 4.42 4.83
N ILE A 17 6.22 3.81 4.36
CA ILE A 17 5.95 2.39 4.55
C ILE A 17 5.76 1.78 3.17
N HIS A 18 6.57 0.78 2.84
CA HIS A 18 6.42 0.00 1.62
C HIS A 18 5.77 -1.34 1.94
N ILE A 19 4.61 -1.59 1.37
CA ILE A 19 3.86 -2.84 1.56
C ILE A 19 3.84 -3.58 0.23
N LEU A 20 4.47 -4.75 0.21
CA LEU A 20 4.47 -5.65 -0.93
C LEU A 20 3.61 -6.85 -0.58
N SER A 21 2.49 -7.00 -1.28
CA SER A 21 1.57 -8.09 -1.00
C SER A 21 0.66 -8.36 -2.20
N HIS A 22 0.06 -9.54 -2.22
CA HIS A 22 -0.96 -9.83 -3.23
C HIS A 22 -2.14 -8.88 -3.08
N GLY A 23 -2.65 -8.44 -4.21
CA GLY A 23 -3.79 -7.53 -4.28
C GLY A 23 -4.78 -7.90 -5.38
N LYS A 24 -5.95 -7.35 -5.25
CA LYS A 24 -6.96 -7.28 -6.32
C LYS A 24 -7.77 -6.00 -6.11
N GLN A 25 -8.72 -5.73 -6.99
CA GLN A 25 -9.50 -4.48 -6.93
C GLN A 25 -10.08 -4.22 -5.53
N ALA A 26 -9.68 -3.12 -4.92
CA ALA A 26 -10.09 -2.66 -3.60
C ALA A 26 -9.80 -3.67 -2.47
N GLU A 27 -8.71 -4.44 -2.61
CA GLU A 27 -8.34 -5.46 -1.63
C GLU A 27 -6.83 -5.69 -1.59
N VAL A 28 -6.29 -5.90 -0.39
CA VAL A 28 -4.89 -6.25 -0.14
C VAL A 28 -4.83 -7.40 0.87
N ALA A 29 -4.07 -8.44 0.55
CA ALA A 29 -3.78 -9.50 1.49
C ALA A 29 -2.65 -9.07 2.43
N LEU A 30 -2.85 -9.18 3.74
CA LEU A 30 -1.84 -8.85 4.75
C LEU A 30 -1.72 -10.01 5.75
N GLY A 31 -0.84 -10.97 5.42
CA GLY A 31 -0.71 -12.21 6.17
C GLY A 31 -1.99 -13.05 6.05
N ASN A 32 -2.59 -13.38 7.18
CA ASN A 32 -3.87 -14.11 7.23
C ASN A 32 -5.10 -13.19 7.24
N ALA A 33 -4.90 -11.88 7.08
CA ALA A 33 -5.98 -10.90 7.02
C ALA A 33 -6.14 -10.34 5.62
N THR A 34 -7.34 -9.92 5.29
CA THR A 34 -7.65 -9.21 4.06
C THR A 34 -8.17 -7.83 4.39
N LEU A 35 -7.48 -6.81 3.91
CA LEU A 35 -7.93 -5.44 3.99
C LEU A 35 -8.72 -5.11 2.72
N SER A 36 -10.01 -4.82 2.89
CA SER A 36 -10.93 -4.53 1.81
C SER A 36 -11.93 -3.44 2.24
N ARG A 37 -12.74 -2.95 1.32
CA ARG A 37 -13.83 -2.02 1.66
C ARG A 37 -14.72 -2.54 2.79
N ASN A 38 -15.01 -3.83 2.77
CA ASN A 38 -15.89 -4.45 3.77
C ASN A 38 -15.23 -4.63 5.14
N SER A 39 -13.91 -4.73 5.18
CA SER A 39 -13.17 -4.95 6.44
C SER A 39 -12.57 -3.67 7.03
N LEU A 40 -12.54 -2.56 6.29
CA LEU A 40 -11.93 -1.29 6.76
C LEU A 40 -12.48 -0.86 8.11
N ALA A 41 -13.80 -0.90 8.31
CA ALA A 41 -14.40 -0.48 9.56
C ALA A 41 -13.94 -1.32 10.75
N ALA A 42 -13.78 -2.62 10.57
CA ALA A 42 -13.30 -3.53 11.61
C ALA A 42 -11.83 -3.26 12.00
N TYR A 43 -11.01 -2.82 11.03
CA TYR A 43 -9.59 -2.53 11.26
C TYR A 43 -9.32 -1.05 11.58
N GLN A 44 -10.36 -0.19 11.63
CA GLN A 44 -10.18 1.24 11.83
C GLN A 44 -9.32 1.58 13.05
N PRO A 45 -9.53 1.03 14.25
CA PRO A 45 -8.72 1.40 15.41
C PRO A 45 -7.23 1.09 15.22
N VAL A 46 -6.90 -0.08 14.68
CA VAL A 46 -5.50 -0.46 14.47
C VAL A 46 -4.85 0.34 13.35
N LEU A 47 -5.57 0.61 12.26
CA LEU A 47 -5.08 1.45 11.16
C LEU A 47 -4.84 2.90 11.59
N GLN A 48 -5.74 3.48 12.37
CA GLN A 48 -5.57 4.82 12.92
C GLN A 48 -4.38 4.91 13.87
N SER A 49 -4.06 3.83 14.57
CA SER A 49 -2.90 3.80 15.45
C SER A 49 -1.56 3.95 14.72
N TRP A 50 -1.51 3.63 13.42
CA TRP A 50 -0.29 3.79 12.62
C TRP A 50 0.13 5.27 12.51
N SER A 51 -0.83 6.19 12.48
CA SER A 51 -0.56 7.61 12.27
C SER A 51 0.37 8.21 13.32
N SER A 52 0.37 7.69 14.55
CA SER A 52 1.24 8.19 15.62
C SER A 52 2.73 7.95 15.39
N ALA A 53 3.07 6.95 14.57
CA ALA A 53 4.45 6.65 14.19
C ALA A 53 4.92 7.41 12.94
N LEU A 54 4.00 8.00 12.18
CA LEU A 54 4.27 8.59 10.88
C LEU A 54 4.62 10.08 10.98
N SER A 55 5.50 10.53 10.09
CA SER A 55 5.78 11.95 9.91
C SER A 55 4.58 12.66 9.27
N LYS A 56 4.58 14.00 9.29
CA LYS A 56 3.52 14.81 8.68
C LYS A 56 3.43 14.66 7.16
N THR A 57 4.51 14.22 6.53
CA THR A 57 4.61 14.04 5.08
C THR A 57 4.75 12.58 4.69
N ALA A 58 4.39 11.67 5.59
CA ALA A 58 4.53 10.25 5.38
C ALA A 58 3.72 9.73 4.19
N GLU A 59 4.20 8.66 3.62
CA GLU A 59 3.60 8.00 2.47
C GLU A 59 3.54 6.49 2.69
N ILE A 60 2.47 5.86 2.21
CA ILE A 60 2.38 4.41 2.09
C ILE A 60 2.42 4.06 0.61
N LEU A 61 3.37 3.20 0.23
CA LEU A 61 3.52 2.71 -1.13
C LEU A 61 3.07 1.25 -1.16
N LEU A 62 1.94 1.02 -1.83
CA LEU A 62 1.22 -0.23 -1.78
C LEU A 62 1.39 -0.99 -3.10
N TYR A 63 2.28 -1.98 -3.08
CA TYR A 63 2.58 -2.83 -4.22
C TYR A 63 1.69 -4.08 -4.20
N GLY A 64 0.72 -4.11 -5.08
CA GLY A 64 -0.21 -5.24 -5.23
C GLY A 64 -1.03 -5.07 -6.50
N CYS A 65 -1.32 -6.18 -7.18
CA CYS A 65 -2.06 -6.13 -8.44
C CYS A 65 -3.44 -5.48 -8.27
N HIS A 66 -3.77 -4.54 -9.13
CA HIS A 66 -5.13 -3.99 -9.31
C HIS A 66 -5.75 -3.32 -8.08
N VAL A 67 -5.00 -3.03 -7.01
CA VAL A 67 -5.60 -2.51 -5.76
C VAL A 67 -6.38 -1.24 -5.99
N ALA A 68 -5.83 -0.29 -6.78
CA ALA A 68 -6.48 0.97 -7.14
C ALA A 68 -7.22 0.91 -8.49
N LYS A 69 -7.60 -0.29 -8.95
CA LYS A 69 -8.27 -0.45 -10.24
C LYS A 69 -9.67 0.15 -10.20
N ASP A 70 -9.98 0.95 -11.23
CA ASP A 70 -11.25 1.62 -11.45
C ASP A 70 -11.68 2.51 -10.26
N VAL A 71 -12.87 3.07 -10.32
CA VAL A 71 -13.41 3.94 -9.27
C VAL A 71 -13.47 3.22 -7.92
N ILE A 72 -13.80 1.95 -7.90
CA ILE A 72 -13.94 1.14 -6.67
C ILE A 72 -12.59 1.02 -5.96
N GLY A 73 -11.54 0.70 -6.70
CA GLY A 73 -10.18 0.62 -6.15
C GLY A 73 -9.67 1.98 -5.68
N GLN A 74 -9.91 3.03 -6.45
CA GLN A 74 -9.51 4.40 -6.09
C GLN A 74 -10.21 4.89 -4.82
N GLN A 75 -11.52 4.63 -4.69
CA GLN A 75 -12.27 4.97 -3.48
C GLN A 75 -11.75 4.22 -2.25
N PHE A 76 -11.36 2.96 -2.41
CA PHE A 76 -10.75 2.18 -1.33
C PHE A 76 -9.45 2.84 -0.83
N ILE A 77 -8.57 3.24 -1.75
CA ILE A 77 -7.31 3.92 -1.40
C ILE A 77 -7.60 5.28 -0.74
N GLN A 78 -8.58 6.04 -1.23
CA GLN A 78 -8.98 7.31 -0.62
C GLN A 78 -9.49 7.14 0.81
N GLN A 79 -10.32 6.13 1.05
CA GLN A 79 -10.82 5.81 2.39
C GLN A 79 -9.68 5.42 3.34
N LEU A 80 -8.76 4.58 2.87
CA LEU A 80 -7.60 4.15 3.64
C LEU A 80 -6.69 5.34 3.97
N SER A 81 -6.42 6.20 3.00
CA SER A 81 -5.64 7.43 3.17
C SER A 81 -6.25 8.35 4.22
N THR A 82 -7.55 8.57 4.15
CA THR A 82 -8.28 9.41 5.13
C THR A 82 -8.24 8.79 6.52
N MET A 83 -8.40 7.48 6.61
CA MET A 83 -8.45 6.75 7.89
C MET A 83 -7.11 6.80 8.62
N ILE A 84 -5.99 6.63 7.90
CA ILE A 84 -4.64 6.67 8.49
C ILE A 84 -4.09 8.10 8.54
N GLN A 85 -4.66 9.02 7.76
CA GLN A 85 -4.16 10.39 7.56
C GLN A 85 -2.76 10.40 6.93
N VAL A 86 -2.61 9.69 5.81
CA VAL A 86 -1.35 9.51 5.11
C VAL A 86 -1.58 9.54 3.59
N ASN A 87 -0.58 10.01 2.84
CA ASN A 87 -0.61 9.90 1.38
C ASN A 87 -0.35 8.45 0.97
N ILE A 88 -1.04 7.96 -0.05
CA ILE A 88 -0.92 6.58 -0.52
C ILE A 88 -0.76 6.53 -2.03
N ALA A 89 0.21 5.75 -2.50
CA ALA A 89 0.32 5.35 -3.90
C ALA A 89 0.01 3.87 -4.04
N ALA A 90 -0.73 3.51 -5.08
CA ALA A 90 -1.10 2.12 -5.35
C ALA A 90 -1.18 1.84 -6.85
N SER A 91 -1.05 0.57 -7.22
CA SER A 91 -1.15 0.13 -8.62
C SER A 91 -2.60 -0.05 -9.05
N HIS A 92 -2.89 0.32 -10.30
CA HIS A 92 -4.20 0.07 -10.93
C HIS A 92 -4.17 -1.13 -11.89
N ASP A 93 -3.01 -1.73 -12.12
CA ASP A 93 -2.79 -2.87 -13.03
C ASP A 93 -1.95 -3.97 -12.35
N ILE A 94 -1.31 -4.81 -13.14
CA ILE A 94 -0.50 -5.92 -12.62
C ILE A 94 0.83 -5.39 -12.09
N THR A 95 1.14 -5.71 -10.84
CA THR A 95 2.43 -5.41 -10.21
C THR A 95 3.33 -6.64 -10.23
N GLY A 96 4.53 -6.51 -10.81
CA GLY A 96 5.49 -7.59 -10.84
C GLY A 96 6.22 -7.74 -12.18
N ALA A 97 6.56 -8.98 -12.51
CA ALA A 97 7.39 -9.32 -13.65
C ALA A 97 6.80 -8.87 -14.99
N LYS A 98 7.58 -8.18 -15.78
CA LYS A 98 7.18 -7.66 -17.10
C LYS A 98 6.74 -8.78 -18.05
N VAL A 99 7.40 -9.93 -18.00
CA VAL A 99 7.06 -11.08 -18.85
C VAL A 99 5.67 -11.64 -18.55
N LEU A 100 5.14 -11.37 -17.37
CA LEU A 100 3.79 -11.74 -16.94
C LEU A 100 2.78 -10.60 -17.10
N GLY A 101 3.15 -9.54 -17.79
CA GLY A 101 2.32 -8.36 -18.01
C GLY A 101 2.37 -7.33 -16.89
N GLY A 102 3.30 -7.47 -15.94
CA GLY A 102 3.42 -6.59 -14.80
C GLY A 102 4.32 -5.37 -15.03
N ASN A 103 4.24 -4.43 -14.12
CA ASN A 103 5.15 -3.31 -13.96
C ASN A 103 5.25 -2.97 -12.45
N TRP A 104 6.09 -1.98 -12.12
CA TRP A 104 6.30 -1.56 -10.73
C TRP A 104 5.82 -0.13 -10.50
N GLU A 105 4.99 0.39 -11.38
CA GLU A 105 4.43 1.73 -11.25
C GLU A 105 3.23 1.73 -10.29
N LEU A 106 3.23 2.69 -9.37
CA LEU A 106 2.11 2.98 -8.49
C LEU A 106 1.38 4.20 -9.05
N ALA A 107 0.58 3.99 -10.09
CA ALA A 107 0.04 5.05 -10.92
C ALA A 107 -1.07 5.87 -10.25
N PHE A 108 -1.79 5.29 -9.28
CA PHE A 108 -2.80 6.03 -8.53
C PHE A 108 -2.21 6.61 -7.26
N HIS A 109 -2.32 7.94 -7.12
CA HIS A 109 -1.84 8.68 -5.95
C HIS A 109 -3.01 9.35 -5.23
N CYS A 110 -3.12 9.11 -3.93
CA CYS A 110 -3.97 9.86 -3.03
C CYS A 110 -3.06 10.79 -2.22
N GLY A 111 -3.08 12.08 -2.56
CA GLY A 111 -2.13 13.07 -2.06
C GLY A 111 -0.85 13.12 -2.89
N GLN A 112 0.10 13.94 -2.44
CA GLN A 112 1.39 14.10 -3.12
C GLN A 112 2.35 12.99 -2.72
N ILE A 113 2.88 12.27 -3.69
CA ILE A 113 3.88 11.22 -3.50
C ILE A 113 5.25 11.76 -3.93
N ARG A 114 6.23 11.71 -3.03
CA ARG A 114 7.55 12.33 -3.19
C ARG A 114 8.67 11.31 -3.35
N TYR A 115 8.44 10.10 -2.85
CA TYR A 115 9.49 9.09 -2.78
C TYR A 115 9.48 8.20 -4.02
N PRO A 116 10.65 8.02 -4.67
CA PRO A 116 10.78 7.11 -5.79
C PRO A 116 10.74 5.65 -5.32
N GLN A 117 10.70 4.75 -6.29
CA GLN A 117 10.90 3.32 -6.07
C GLN A 117 12.20 3.05 -5.31
N ILE A 118 12.13 2.30 -4.19
CA ILE A 118 13.30 1.96 -3.35
C ILE A 118 14.07 0.75 -3.87
N PHE A 119 13.49 -0.03 -4.75
CA PHE A 119 14.14 -1.21 -5.30
C PHE A 119 15.01 -0.86 -6.49
N SER A 120 16.21 -1.46 -6.57
CA SER A 120 17.04 -1.31 -7.75
C SER A 120 16.38 -1.96 -8.97
N GLN A 121 16.68 -1.45 -10.16
CA GLN A 121 16.18 -2.04 -11.41
C GLN A 121 16.57 -3.52 -11.51
N SER A 122 17.78 -3.86 -11.10
CA SER A 122 18.24 -5.25 -11.06
C SER A 122 17.36 -6.14 -10.18
N THR A 123 16.98 -5.66 -8.99
CA THR A 123 16.06 -6.40 -8.10
C THR A 123 14.70 -6.61 -8.74
N LEU A 124 14.14 -5.59 -9.38
CA LEU A 124 12.86 -5.67 -10.06
C LEU A 124 12.90 -6.61 -11.26
N ASP A 125 13.98 -6.57 -12.04
CA ASP A 125 14.15 -7.41 -13.24
C ASP A 125 14.28 -8.90 -12.87
N HIS A 126 14.81 -9.21 -11.69
CA HIS A 126 14.96 -10.59 -11.21
C HIS A 126 13.71 -11.13 -10.52
N TYR A 127 12.73 -10.31 -10.21
CA TYR A 127 11.47 -10.78 -9.64
C TYR A 127 10.67 -11.55 -10.70
N ALA A 128 10.39 -12.82 -10.42
CA ALA A 128 9.83 -13.74 -11.42
C ALA A 128 8.30 -13.90 -11.35
N GLY A 129 7.63 -13.26 -10.37
CA GLY A 129 6.21 -13.40 -10.12
C GLY A 129 5.41 -12.12 -10.31
N ILE A 130 4.15 -12.19 -9.90
CA ILE A 130 3.25 -11.03 -9.73
C ILE A 130 2.67 -11.03 -8.32
N LEU A 131 2.29 -9.84 -7.85
CA LEU A 131 1.72 -9.65 -6.52
C LEU A 131 0.19 -9.71 -6.48
#